data_a2fe8db48cba5d89ee9910e59f592ba5
#
_entry.id   a2fe8db48cba5d89ee9910e59f592ba5
#
_cell.length_a   1.000
_cell.length_b   1.000
_cell.length_c   1.000
_cell.angle_alpha   90.00
_cell.angle_beta   90.00
_cell.angle_gamma   90.00
#
_symmetry.space_group_name_H-M   'P 1'
#
loop_
_entity.id
_entity.type
_entity.pdbx_description
1 polymer ?
#
loop_
_entity_poly.entity_id
_entity_poly.type
_entity_poly.pdbx_seq_one_letter_code
_entity_poly.pdbx_strand_id
1 'polypeptide(L)'
;MNRSLIFFFACTLATVALHAQETIDTAQFWAVYKFSCKTAPEQPEFDWIDWMYLDIGDKATKYFNRYAEIKDSVKNEGLKKGLSGWELFEMTKKYPVRGVAPIYYQLYNEKKTRVAIEYVAHGYVYEEPLAMPNWTLQEDTMTILGYLCHRATTHYLGRDWEVYYTTEIPLNRGPWKLWGLPGLITQATDADHYFLFEMDQFKHLTEPVPITYIHRELGHKGGYIGDEYKKITKATYLKYEASYHEDVNAFMNFEIGSEIRDTEGNPLPVNKLPYIPLEK
;
A
#
# COMPACT_ATOMS: atom_id res chain seq x y z
N MET A 1 -20.49 60.50 39.70
CA MET A 1 -20.28 59.05 39.96
C MET A 1 -20.39 58.32 38.64
N ASN A 2 -19.26 58.17 37.94
CA ASN A 2 -19.22 57.50 36.67
C ASN A 2 -18.74 56.05 36.90
N ARG A 3 -19.58 55.07 36.57
CA ARG A 3 -19.20 53.63 36.55
C ARG A 3 -18.85 53.30 35.14
N SER A 4 -17.53 53.13 34.87
CA SER A 4 -17.02 52.54 33.61
C SER A 4 -17.20 51.04 33.67
N LEU A 5 -18.01 50.49 32.76
CA LEU A 5 -18.09 49.06 32.49
C LEU A 5 -16.92 48.68 31.59
N ILE A 6 -16.00 47.85 32.10
CA ILE A 6 -14.94 47.23 31.33
C ILE A 6 -15.52 45.92 30.77
N PHE A 7 -15.73 45.85 29.44
CA PHE A 7 -16.05 44.60 28.75
C PHE A 7 -14.75 43.81 28.49
N PHE A 8 -14.62 42.71 29.20
CA PHE A 8 -13.60 41.70 28.88
C PHE A 8 -14.06 40.89 27.65
N PHE A 9 -13.42 41.13 26.51
CA PHE A 9 -13.58 40.30 25.32
C PHE A 9 -12.69 39.06 25.49
N ALA A 10 -13.28 37.94 25.94
CA ALA A 10 -12.59 36.66 25.97
C ALA A 10 -12.46 36.13 24.53
N CYS A 11 -11.30 36.35 23.94
CA CYS A 11 -10.94 35.76 22.65
C CYS A 11 -10.68 34.28 22.87
N THR A 12 -11.65 33.41 22.63
CA THR A 12 -11.44 31.97 22.56
C THR A 12 -10.69 31.66 21.29
N LEU A 13 -9.37 31.48 21.40
CA LEU A 13 -8.58 30.87 20.36
C LEU A 13 -9.08 29.44 20.20
N ALA A 14 -9.88 29.20 19.19
CA ALA A 14 -10.14 27.86 18.68
C ALA A 14 -8.81 27.34 18.08
N THR A 15 -8.08 26.56 18.83
CA THR A 15 -6.96 25.78 18.29
C THR A 15 -7.54 24.76 17.33
N VAL A 16 -7.47 25.05 16.04
CA VAL A 16 -7.65 24.05 15.00
C VAL A 16 -6.46 23.09 15.18
N ALA A 17 -6.73 21.95 15.80
CA ALA A 17 -5.75 20.87 15.82
C ALA A 17 -5.55 20.41 14.37
N LEU A 18 -4.51 20.91 13.71
CA LEU A 18 -3.99 20.25 12.53
C LEU A 18 -3.59 18.84 13.00
N HIS A 19 -4.33 17.83 12.58
CA HIS A 19 -3.91 16.44 12.74
C HIS A 19 -2.69 16.28 11.84
N ALA A 20 -1.51 16.49 12.39
CA ALA A 20 -0.28 16.16 11.72
C ALA A 20 -0.28 14.63 11.48
N GLN A 21 0.02 14.23 10.26
CA GLN A 21 0.14 12.82 9.90
C GLN A 21 1.11 12.14 10.87
N GLU A 22 0.69 11.05 11.51
CA GLU A 22 1.51 10.35 12.50
C GLU A 22 2.74 9.76 11.83
N THR A 23 3.93 10.29 12.20
CA THR A 23 5.22 9.78 11.75
C THR A 23 5.62 8.61 12.64
N ILE A 24 5.72 7.42 12.06
CA ILE A 24 6.08 6.18 12.77
C ILE A 24 7.58 5.91 12.76
N ASP A 25 8.28 6.39 11.73
CA ASP A 25 9.73 6.29 11.58
C ASP A 25 10.22 7.26 10.51
N THR A 26 11.51 7.21 10.20
CA THR A 26 12.14 7.99 9.14
C THR A 26 12.96 7.06 8.25
N ALA A 27 12.62 7.03 6.96
CA ALA A 27 13.36 6.25 5.98
C ALA A 27 14.74 6.85 5.72
N GLN A 28 15.76 6.05 5.85
CA GLN A 28 17.16 6.37 5.50
C GLN A 28 17.54 5.76 4.15
N PHE A 29 16.83 4.70 3.74
CA PHE A 29 17.02 4.04 2.47
C PHE A 29 15.68 3.82 1.79
N TRP A 30 15.73 3.67 0.46
CA TRP A 30 14.61 3.14 -0.28
C TRP A 30 15.07 2.16 -1.36
N ALA A 31 14.22 1.20 -1.66
CA ALA A 31 14.38 0.31 -2.78
C ALA A 31 13.16 0.38 -3.70
N VAL A 32 13.38 0.19 -4.99
CA VAL A 32 12.30 0.05 -5.99
C VAL A 32 12.30 -1.40 -6.44
N TYR A 33 11.11 -1.99 -6.45
CA TYR A 33 10.89 -3.31 -6.99
C TYR A 33 9.95 -3.25 -8.18
N LYS A 34 10.34 -3.88 -9.26
CA LYS A 34 9.42 -4.28 -10.31
C LYS A 34 8.69 -5.52 -9.80
N PHE A 35 7.39 -5.39 -9.60
CA PHE A 35 6.51 -6.50 -9.24
C PHE A 35 5.80 -6.98 -10.49
N SER A 36 6.05 -8.20 -10.90
CA SER A 36 5.40 -8.85 -12.04
C SER A 36 4.51 -9.97 -11.53
N CYS A 37 3.29 -10.08 -12.03
CA CYS A 37 2.42 -11.18 -11.66
C CYS A 37 1.57 -11.69 -12.83
N LYS A 38 1.12 -12.94 -12.71
CA LYS A 38 0.07 -13.50 -13.55
C LYS A 38 -1.29 -13.19 -12.94
N THR A 39 -2.23 -12.79 -13.76
CA THR A 39 -3.59 -12.49 -13.30
C THR A 39 -4.47 -13.73 -13.28
N ALA A 40 -4.07 -14.79 -13.98
CA ALA A 40 -4.76 -16.08 -13.99
C ALA A 40 -3.73 -17.21 -14.16
N PRO A 41 -4.00 -18.43 -13.63
CA PRO A 41 -3.06 -19.55 -13.69
C PRO A 41 -2.71 -19.99 -15.11
N GLU A 42 -3.62 -19.81 -16.06
CA GLU A 42 -3.44 -20.18 -17.47
C GLU A 42 -2.60 -19.18 -18.26
N GLN A 43 -2.24 -18.05 -17.70
CA GLN A 43 -1.37 -17.08 -18.37
C GLN A 43 0.03 -17.67 -18.55
N PRO A 44 0.58 -17.73 -19.78
CA PRO A 44 1.92 -18.28 -20.01
C PRO A 44 3.01 -17.40 -19.41
N GLU A 45 2.82 -16.07 -19.45
CA GLU A 45 3.77 -15.05 -19.01
C GLU A 45 3.15 -14.11 -17.99
N PHE A 46 3.97 -13.31 -17.34
CA PHE A 46 3.48 -12.21 -16.50
C PHE A 46 2.74 -11.20 -17.36
N ASP A 47 1.48 -10.97 -17.04
CA ASP A 47 0.58 -10.08 -17.78
C ASP A 47 0.25 -8.78 -17.04
N TRP A 48 0.81 -8.60 -15.82
CA TRP A 48 0.72 -7.37 -15.06
C TRP A 48 2.05 -7.00 -14.41
N ILE A 49 2.38 -5.71 -14.44
CA ILE A 49 3.59 -5.15 -13.84
C ILE A 49 3.22 -3.92 -13.03
N ASP A 50 3.69 -3.86 -11.78
CA ASP A 50 3.63 -2.70 -10.90
C ASP A 50 5.03 -2.27 -10.46
N TRP A 51 5.17 -0.99 -10.15
CA TRP A 51 6.36 -0.43 -9.54
C TRP A 51 6.10 -0.15 -8.06
N MET A 52 6.80 -0.90 -7.22
CA MET A 52 6.63 -0.88 -5.78
C MET A 52 7.82 -0.20 -5.11
N TYR A 53 7.53 0.66 -4.15
CA TYR A 53 8.55 1.26 -3.30
C TYR A 53 8.60 0.61 -1.94
N LEU A 54 9.80 0.48 -1.41
CA LEU A 54 10.09 0.08 -0.05
C LEU A 54 10.89 1.20 0.61
N ASP A 55 10.22 1.99 1.45
CA ASP A 55 10.88 2.91 2.36
C ASP A 55 11.40 2.14 3.57
N ILE A 56 12.68 2.34 3.93
CA ILE A 56 13.36 1.57 4.97
C ILE A 56 13.87 2.53 6.04
N GLY A 57 13.27 2.44 7.21
CA GLY A 57 13.72 3.03 8.46
C GLY A 57 14.27 1.98 9.43
N ASP A 58 14.71 2.43 10.60
CA ASP A 58 15.26 1.57 11.64
C ASP A 58 14.15 0.72 12.31
N LYS A 59 12.99 1.33 12.57
CA LYS A 59 11.88 0.76 13.33
C LYS A 59 10.74 0.27 12.45
N ALA A 60 10.64 0.80 11.23
CA ALA A 60 9.55 0.49 10.31
C ALA A 60 10.00 0.46 8.86
N THR A 61 9.24 -0.29 8.04
CA THR A 61 9.24 -0.16 6.59
C THR A 61 7.84 0.14 6.09
N LYS A 62 7.76 0.81 4.93
CA LYS A 62 6.52 1.02 4.18
C LYS A 62 6.72 0.48 2.76
N TYR A 63 5.92 -0.53 2.38
CA TYR A 63 5.93 -1.09 1.03
C TYR A 63 4.62 -0.74 0.34
N PHE A 64 4.68 -0.07 -0.82
CA PHE A 64 3.51 0.54 -1.45
C PHE A 64 3.68 0.71 -2.97
N ASN A 65 2.56 0.81 -3.68
CA ASN A 65 2.55 1.10 -5.11
C ASN A 65 2.77 2.61 -5.34
N ARG A 66 3.82 2.94 -6.09
CA ARG A 66 4.17 4.34 -6.37
C ARG A 66 3.06 5.11 -7.09
N TYR A 67 2.46 4.50 -8.10
CA TYR A 67 1.44 5.19 -8.87
C TYR A 67 0.16 5.42 -8.05
N ALA A 68 -0.19 4.51 -7.16
CA ALA A 68 -1.29 4.70 -6.22
C ALA A 68 -1.04 5.93 -5.34
N GLU A 69 0.14 6.04 -4.73
CA GLU A 69 0.49 7.19 -3.88
C GLU A 69 0.48 8.52 -4.66
N ILE A 70 1.01 8.53 -5.90
CA ILE A 70 0.95 9.73 -6.75
C ILE A 70 -0.50 10.08 -7.10
N LYS A 71 -1.34 9.09 -7.44
CA LYS A 71 -2.77 9.31 -7.72
C LYS A 71 -3.48 9.94 -6.54
N ASP A 72 -3.25 9.42 -5.34
CA ASP A 72 -3.87 9.92 -4.11
C ASP A 72 -3.41 11.34 -3.80
N SER A 73 -2.13 11.64 -3.95
CA SER A 73 -1.59 13.00 -3.80
C SER A 73 -2.24 13.98 -4.78
N VAL A 74 -2.27 13.64 -6.09
CA VAL A 74 -2.88 14.47 -7.14
C VAL A 74 -4.37 14.65 -6.89
N LYS A 75 -5.09 13.60 -6.48
CA LYS A 75 -6.51 13.63 -6.14
C LYS A 75 -6.78 14.57 -4.96
N ASN A 76 -6.01 14.44 -3.89
CA ASN A 76 -6.15 15.26 -2.69
C ASN A 76 -5.90 16.75 -2.98
N GLU A 77 -4.87 17.08 -3.75
CA GLU A 77 -4.63 18.46 -4.18
C GLU A 77 -5.75 19.00 -5.07
N GLY A 78 -6.25 18.18 -5.99
CA GLY A 78 -7.35 18.57 -6.86
C GLY A 78 -8.65 18.81 -6.08
N LEU A 79 -8.95 17.96 -5.09
CA LEU A 79 -10.10 18.17 -4.19
C LEU A 79 -9.99 19.48 -3.41
N LYS A 80 -8.80 19.82 -2.90
CA LYS A 80 -8.55 21.11 -2.24
C LYS A 80 -8.80 22.31 -3.17
N LYS A 81 -8.58 22.13 -4.47
CA LYS A 81 -8.86 23.15 -5.51
C LYS A 81 -10.31 23.13 -5.99
N GLY A 82 -11.16 22.23 -5.49
CA GLY A 82 -12.58 22.11 -5.85
C GLY A 82 -12.83 21.46 -7.19
N LEU A 83 -11.88 20.68 -7.70
CA LEU A 83 -12.04 19.96 -8.97
C LEU A 83 -13.15 18.90 -8.87
N SER A 84 -13.86 18.70 -9.98
CA SER A 84 -14.88 17.68 -10.14
C SER A 84 -14.27 16.27 -10.22
N GLY A 85 -15.08 15.25 -9.96
CA GLY A 85 -14.67 13.85 -10.11
C GLY A 85 -14.14 13.51 -11.50
N TRP A 86 -14.70 14.10 -12.56
CA TRP A 86 -14.22 13.93 -13.92
C TRP A 86 -12.84 14.54 -14.15
N GLU A 87 -12.60 15.76 -13.67
CA GLU A 87 -11.28 16.41 -13.77
C GLU A 87 -10.22 15.62 -13.01
N LEU A 88 -10.56 15.10 -11.83
CA LEU A 88 -9.66 14.25 -11.04
C LEU A 88 -9.35 12.93 -11.77
N PHE A 89 -10.36 12.31 -12.39
CA PHE A 89 -10.16 11.11 -13.21
C PHE A 89 -9.20 11.40 -14.37
N GLU A 90 -9.42 12.46 -15.14
CA GLU A 90 -8.56 12.86 -16.25
C GLU A 90 -7.11 13.11 -15.83
N MET A 91 -6.90 13.76 -14.68
CA MET A 91 -5.55 14.02 -14.14
C MET A 91 -4.83 12.76 -13.69
N THR A 92 -5.56 11.76 -13.23
CA THR A 92 -5.00 10.55 -12.61
C THR A 92 -4.94 9.34 -13.53
N LYS A 93 -5.67 9.32 -14.68
CA LYS A 93 -5.71 8.17 -15.61
C LYS A 93 -4.35 7.78 -16.19
N LYS A 94 -3.39 8.69 -16.23
CA LYS A 94 -2.02 8.44 -16.71
C LYS A 94 -1.16 7.61 -15.73
N TYR A 95 -1.63 7.40 -14.50
CA TYR A 95 -0.95 6.57 -13.50
C TYR A 95 -1.66 5.22 -13.42
N PRO A 96 -1.16 4.17 -14.09
CA PRO A 96 -1.82 2.87 -14.11
C PRO A 96 -1.70 2.20 -12.74
N VAL A 97 -2.84 1.88 -12.15
CA VAL A 97 -2.95 1.04 -10.96
C VAL A 97 -4.04 0.02 -11.26
N ARG A 98 -3.72 -1.26 -11.11
CA ARG A 98 -4.69 -2.31 -11.29
C ARG A 98 -5.40 -2.62 -9.96
N GLY A 99 -6.72 -2.50 -9.97
CA GLY A 99 -7.51 -2.77 -8.79
C GLY A 99 -7.19 -1.80 -7.65
N VAL A 100 -7.02 -2.35 -6.46
CA VAL A 100 -6.63 -1.63 -5.25
C VAL A 100 -5.20 -1.97 -4.88
N ALA A 101 -4.48 -1.01 -4.32
CA ALA A 101 -3.06 -1.14 -3.99
C ALA A 101 -2.87 -1.08 -2.46
N PRO A 102 -2.76 -2.22 -1.77
CA PRO A 102 -2.49 -2.23 -0.34
C PRO A 102 -1.14 -1.62 0.00
N ILE A 103 -1.08 -0.97 1.16
CA ILE A 103 0.15 -0.47 1.76
C ILE A 103 0.51 -1.37 2.94
N TYR A 104 1.73 -1.87 2.95
CA TYR A 104 2.23 -2.77 3.99
C TYR A 104 3.23 -2.01 4.87
N TYR A 105 2.97 -1.96 6.16
CA TYR A 105 3.88 -1.43 7.18
C TYR A 105 4.38 -2.59 8.04
N GLN A 106 5.68 -2.81 8.08
CA GLN A 106 6.29 -3.71 9.06
C GLN A 106 6.87 -2.87 10.20
N LEU A 107 6.31 -3.06 11.40
CA LEU A 107 6.64 -2.31 12.62
C LEU A 107 7.47 -3.20 13.53
N TYR A 108 8.80 -3.12 13.41
CA TYR A 108 9.73 -4.07 14.04
C TYR A 108 9.72 -3.99 15.57
N ASN A 109 9.65 -2.78 16.12
CA ASN A 109 9.60 -2.57 17.57
C ASN A 109 8.28 -3.07 18.18
N GLU A 110 7.16 -2.93 17.44
CA GLU A 110 5.85 -3.38 17.86
C GLU A 110 5.60 -4.85 17.54
N LYS A 111 6.49 -5.47 16.74
CA LYS A 111 6.34 -6.85 16.23
C LYS A 111 5.01 -7.06 15.51
N LYS A 112 4.62 -6.08 14.71
CA LYS A 112 3.37 -6.08 13.95
C LYS A 112 3.58 -5.79 12.47
N THR A 113 2.75 -6.39 11.63
CA THR A 113 2.47 -5.94 10.27
C THR A 113 1.12 -5.25 10.28
N ARG A 114 1.06 -4.03 9.75
CA ARG A 114 -0.17 -3.29 9.51
C ARG A 114 -0.38 -3.18 8.01
N VAL A 115 -1.56 -3.51 7.54
CA VAL A 115 -1.94 -3.40 6.12
C VAL A 115 -3.10 -2.44 5.99
N ALA A 116 -2.91 -1.42 5.17
CA ALA A 116 -3.94 -0.44 4.85
C ALA A 116 -4.35 -0.59 3.39
N ILE A 117 -5.64 -0.51 3.12
CA ILE A 117 -6.22 -0.62 1.78
C ILE A 117 -7.34 0.38 1.62
N GLU A 118 -7.42 1.04 0.46
CA GLU A 118 -8.52 1.91 0.11
C GLU A 118 -9.34 1.32 -1.02
N TYR A 119 -10.62 1.13 -0.76
CA TYR A 119 -11.63 0.98 -1.79
C TYR A 119 -12.29 2.33 -2.09
N VAL A 120 -13.27 2.34 -2.98
CA VAL A 120 -13.86 3.59 -3.46
C VAL A 120 -14.45 4.45 -2.33
N ALA A 121 -15.22 3.86 -1.42
CA ALA A 121 -15.90 4.61 -0.36
C ALA A 121 -15.15 4.59 0.97
N HIS A 122 -14.43 3.54 1.28
CA HIS A 122 -13.86 3.33 2.61
C HIS A 122 -12.39 2.92 2.56
N GLY A 123 -11.65 3.35 3.58
CA GLY A 123 -10.34 2.81 3.93
C GLY A 123 -10.48 1.74 5.02
N TYR A 124 -9.69 0.68 4.90
CA TYR A 124 -9.65 -0.41 5.87
C TYR A 124 -8.23 -0.68 6.31
N VAL A 125 -8.10 -1.12 7.55
CA VAL A 125 -6.82 -1.51 8.12
C VAL A 125 -6.96 -2.78 8.94
N TYR A 126 -5.99 -3.69 8.80
CA TYR A 126 -5.82 -4.78 9.73
C TYR A 126 -4.39 -4.85 10.23
N GLU A 127 -4.22 -5.47 11.39
CA GLU A 127 -2.92 -5.75 11.99
C GLU A 127 -2.78 -7.25 12.24
N GLU A 128 -1.59 -7.76 12.03
CA GLU A 128 -1.20 -9.13 12.33
C GLU A 128 0.19 -9.16 12.98
N PRO A 129 0.57 -10.23 13.68
CA PRO A 129 1.94 -10.38 14.18
C PRO A 129 2.94 -10.29 13.02
N LEU A 130 4.07 -9.60 13.25
CA LEU A 130 5.20 -9.58 12.33
C LEU A 130 5.89 -10.94 12.35
N ALA A 131 5.40 -11.86 11.52
CA ALA A 131 5.98 -13.18 11.39
C ALA A 131 7.24 -13.13 10.52
N MET A 132 8.33 -13.71 10.99
CA MET A 132 9.55 -13.87 10.20
C MET A 132 9.46 -15.20 9.44
N PRO A 133 9.70 -15.20 8.11
CA PRO A 133 9.79 -16.45 7.35
C PRO A 133 10.89 -17.37 7.88
N ASN A 134 10.66 -18.67 7.86
CA ASN A 134 11.66 -19.68 8.22
C ASN A 134 12.55 -19.97 7.01
N TRP A 135 13.70 -19.30 6.94
CA TRP A 135 14.59 -19.39 5.80
C TRP A 135 15.48 -20.62 5.84
N THR A 136 15.59 -21.31 4.70
CA THR A 136 16.60 -22.32 4.41
C THR A 136 17.62 -21.72 3.45
N LEU A 137 18.84 -21.52 3.93
CA LEU A 137 19.92 -20.96 3.10
C LEU A 137 20.44 -22.02 2.13
N GLN A 138 20.77 -21.60 0.91
CA GLN A 138 21.30 -22.44 -0.16
C GLN A 138 22.70 -21.98 -0.54
N GLU A 139 23.47 -22.85 -1.19
CA GLU A 139 24.86 -22.54 -1.63
C GLU A 139 24.90 -21.73 -2.93
N ASP A 140 23.80 -21.74 -3.69
CA ASP A 140 23.73 -21.07 -4.99
C ASP A 140 23.87 -19.54 -4.81
N THR A 141 24.54 -18.94 -5.78
CA THR A 141 24.71 -17.49 -5.85
C THR A 141 24.41 -16.97 -7.26
N MET A 142 24.01 -15.71 -7.35
CA MET A 142 23.87 -15.01 -8.62
C MET A 142 24.23 -13.53 -8.45
N THR A 143 24.58 -12.84 -9.54
CA THR A 143 24.80 -11.40 -9.50
C THR A 143 23.54 -10.67 -9.94
N ILE A 144 23.01 -9.79 -9.09
CA ILE A 144 21.84 -8.94 -9.37
C ILE A 144 22.24 -7.48 -9.13
N LEU A 145 22.07 -6.62 -10.11
CA LEU A 145 22.46 -5.21 -10.08
C LEU A 145 23.90 -4.96 -9.62
N GLY A 146 24.81 -5.90 -9.90
CA GLY A 146 26.21 -5.83 -9.51
C GLY A 146 26.52 -6.37 -8.11
N TYR A 147 25.51 -6.72 -7.30
CA TYR A 147 25.68 -7.33 -5.98
C TYR A 147 25.78 -8.85 -6.07
N LEU A 148 26.68 -9.45 -5.30
CA LEU A 148 26.67 -10.90 -5.08
C LEU A 148 25.49 -11.25 -4.17
N CYS A 149 24.57 -12.05 -4.68
CA CYS A 149 23.35 -12.48 -3.99
C CYS A 149 23.38 -13.97 -3.71
N HIS A 150 22.95 -14.35 -2.51
CA HIS A 150 22.82 -15.72 -2.03
C HIS A 150 21.38 -16.17 -2.11
N ARG A 151 21.16 -17.44 -2.43
CA ARG A 151 19.83 -18.04 -2.52
C ARG A 151 19.32 -18.49 -1.15
N ALA A 152 18.03 -18.29 -0.91
CA ALA A 152 17.32 -18.88 0.22
C ALA A 152 15.89 -19.27 -0.18
N THR A 153 15.32 -20.24 0.54
CA THR A 153 13.95 -20.71 0.29
C THR A 153 13.14 -20.73 1.59
N THR A 154 11.83 -20.63 1.48
CA THR A 154 10.91 -20.72 2.63
C THR A 154 9.50 -21.09 2.17
N HIS A 155 8.73 -21.75 3.05
CA HIS A 155 7.27 -21.80 2.94
C HIS A 155 6.69 -20.68 3.79
N TYR A 156 5.99 -19.71 3.18
CA TYR A 156 5.48 -18.54 3.88
C TYR A 156 4.16 -18.04 3.29
N LEU A 157 3.17 -17.82 4.14
CA LEU A 157 1.82 -17.35 3.79
C LEU A 157 1.16 -18.16 2.65
N GLY A 158 1.31 -19.49 2.73
CA GLY A 158 0.70 -20.47 1.82
C GLY A 158 1.40 -20.63 0.48
N ARG A 159 2.64 -20.13 0.33
CA ARG A 159 3.45 -20.28 -0.87
C ARG A 159 4.88 -20.71 -0.55
N ASP A 160 5.48 -21.47 -1.45
CA ASP A 160 6.90 -21.75 -1.44
C ASP A 160 7.62 -20.63 -2.19
N TRP A 161 8.55 -19.96 -1.51
CA TRP A 161 9.31 -18.84 -2.03
C TRP A 161 10.75 -19.22 -2.26
N GLU A 162 11.30 -18.78 -3.38
CA GLU A 162 12.73 -18.70 -3.65
C GLU A 162 13.13 -17.24 -3.71
N VAL A 163 14.20 -16.89 -2.98
CA VAL A 163 14.69 -15.52 -2.95
C VAL A 163 16.20 -15.46 -3.13
N TYR A 164 16.66 -14.32 -3.63
CA TYR A 164 18.06 -13.92 -3.63
C TYR A 164 18.22 -12.69 -2.77
N TYR A 165 19.23 -12.68 -1.90
CA TYR A 165 19.53 -11.57 -1.00
C TYR A 165 21.03 -11.26 -1.00
N THR A 166 21.42 -10.01 -0.74
CA THR A 166 22.82 -9.62 -0.67
C THR A 166 23.21 -9.12 0.71
N THR A 167 24.33 -9.60 1.24
CA THR A 167 24.92 -9.12 2.49
C THR A 167 25.73 -7.83 2.31
N GLU A 168 25.98 -7.40 1.07
CA GLU A 168 26.62 -6.12 0.77
C GLU A 168 25.71 -4.93 1.14
N ILE A 169 24.40 -5.19 1.23
CA ILE A 169 23.42 -4.27 1.81
C ILE A 169 22.90 -4.93 3.09
N PRO A 170 23.47 -4.63 4.27
CA PRO A 170 23.21 -5.33 5.52
C PRO A 170 21.88 -4.89 6.18
N LEU A 171 20.82 -4.87 5.37
CA LEU A 171 19.46 -4.56 5.79
C LEU A 171 18.62 -5.82 5.68
N ASN A 172 18.16 -6.37 6.79
CA ASN A 172 17.34 -7.59 6.83
C ASN A 172 15.89 -7.33 6.36
N ARG A 173 15.74 -6.67 5.24
CA ARG A 173 14.49 -6.18 4.66
C ARG A 173 14.25 -6.77 3.28
N GLY A 174 13.03 -6.64 2.76
CA GLY A 174 12.66 -7.10 1.43
C GLY A 174 11.28 -6.61 0.99
N PRO A 175 10.83 -6.99 -0.22
CA PRO A 175 9.55 -6.58 -0.75
C PRO A 175 8.40 -7.24 0.02
N TRP A 176 7.25 -6.61 0.01
CA TRP A 176 5.99 -7.08 0.60
C TRP A 176 6.14 -7.44 2.09
N LYS A 177 5.99 -8.71 2.46
CA LYS A 177 6.14 -9.21 3.83
C LYS A 177 7.39 -10.09 4.01
N LEU A 178 8.25 -10.18 2.99
CA LEU A 178 9.48 -10.97 3.02
C LEU A 178 10.59 -10.17 3.72
N TRP A 179 11.24 -10.77 4.73
CA TRP A 179 12.30 -10.14 5.51
C TRP A 179 13.06 -11.16 6.37
N GLY A 180 14.11 -10.72 7.06
CA GLY A 180 14.78 -11.51 8.12
C GLY A 180 16.04 -12.23 7.67
N LEU A 181 16.41 -12.18 6.39
CA LEU A 181 17.72 -12.64 5.92
C LEU A 181 18.82 -11.66 6.33
N PRO A 182 20.10 -12.07 6.37
CA PRO A 182 21.21 -11.20 6.83
C PRO A 182 21.60 -10.14 5.78
N GLY A 183 20.66 -9.70 4.95
CA GLY A 183 20.83 -8.69 3.91
C GLY A 183 19.54 -8.39 3.19
N LEU A 184 19.59 -7.43 2.25
CA LEU A 184 18.43 -7.01 1.48
C LEU A 184 18.03 -8.08 0.46
N ILE A 185 16.76 -8.45 0.43
CA ILE A 185 16.22 -9.34 -0.60
C ILE A 185 16.14 -8.56 -1.90
N THR A 186 16.86 -9.02 -2.92
CA THR A 186 16.97 -8.39 -4.24
C THR A 186 16.01 -8.98 -5.25
N GLN A 187 15.65 -10.25 -5.09
CA GLN A 187 14.67 -10.93 -5.93
C GLN A 187 13.88 -11.94 -5.10
N ALA A 188 12.61 -12.12 -5.43
CA ALA A 188 11.77 -13.16 -4.85
C ALA A 188 10.76 -13.65 -5.89
N THR A 189 10.60 -14.98 -6.00
CA THR A 189 9.57 -15.60 -6.84
C THR A 189 8.90 -16.74 -6.07
N ASP A 190 7.63 -17.02 -6.33
CA ASP A 190 6.98 -18.22 -5.81
C ASP A 190 7.23 -19.42 -6.73
N ALA A 191 7.14 -20.64 -6.18
CA ALA A 191 7.42 -21.88 -6.92
C ALA A 191 6.47 -22.11 -8.11
N ASP A 192 5.26 -21.55 -8.07
CA ASP A 192 4.28 -21.59 -9.16
C ASP A 192 4.59 -20.56 -10.27
N HIS A 193 5.56 -19.68 -10.05
CA HIS A 193 5.91 -18.56 -10.94
C HIS A 193 4.70 -17.67 -11.28
N TYR A 194 3.86 -17.39 -10.28
CA TYR A 194 2.77 -16.43 -10.39
C TYR A 194 3.21 -15.02 -10.03
N PHE A 195 4.26 -14.90 -9.20
CA PHE A 195 4.77 -13.63 -8.70
C PHE A 195 6.28 -13.54 -8.81
N LEU A 196 6.75 -12.37 -9.20
CA LEU A 196 8.17 -12.05 -9.25
C LEU A 196 8.38 -10.62 -8.75
N PHE A 197 9.20 -10.47 -7.73
CA PHE A 197 9.72 -9.20 -7.24
C PHE A 197 11.18 -9.09 -7.66
N GLU A 198 11.53 -8.06 -8.40
CA GLU A 198 12.89 -7.79 -8.85
C GLU A 198 13.29 -6.39 -8.39
N MET A 199 14.34 -6.29 -7.57
CA MET A 199 14.89 -4.99 -7.22
C MET A 199 15.44 -4.31 -8.47
N ASP A 200 14.97 -3.10 -8.74
CA ASP A 200 15.42 -2.24 -9.85
C ASP A 200 16.41 -1.18 -9.38
N GLN A 201 16.18 -0.65 -8.18
CA GLN A 201 17.02 0.40 -7.61
C GLN A 201 17.12 0.23 -6.10
N PHE A 202 18.27 0.64 -5.56
CA PHE A 202 18.49 0.83 -4.14
C PHE A 202 19.25 2.14 -3.91
N LYS A 203 18.85 2.91 -2.91
CA LYS A 203 19.47 4.21 -2.63
C LYS A 203 19.50 4.51 -1.13
N HIS A 204 20.65 5.00 -0.67
CA HIS A 204 20.75 5.72 0.58
C HIS A 204 20.26 7.15 0.38
N LEU A 205 19.30 7.59 1.18
CA LEU A 205 18.72 8.92 1.07
C LEU A 205 19.65 9.97 1.70
N THR A 206 19.95 11.02 0.96
CA THR A 206 20.72 12.18 1.48
C THR A 206 19.90 12.98 2.48
N GLU A 207 18.59 13.04 2.26
CA GLU A 207 17.62 13.64 3.17
C GLU A 207 16.62 12.55 3.57
N PRO A 208 16.57 12.21 4.88
CA PRO A 208 15.62 11.21 5.38
C PRO A 208 14.16 11.63 5.16
N VAL A 209 13.32 10.66 4.80
CA VAL A 209 11.90 10.88 4.49
C VAL A 209 11.03 10.29 5.60
N PRO A 210 10.04 11.02 6.14
CA PRO A 210 9.13 10.47 7.14
C PRO A 210 8.34 9.27 6.60
N ILE A 211 8.34 8.18 7.36
CA ILE A 211 7.40 7.06 7.16
C ILE A 211 6.16 7.39 7.98
N THR A 212 5.04 7.59 7.31
CA THR A 212 3.78 7.97 7.94
C THR A 212 2.68 6.98 7.59
N TYR A 213 1.69 6.83 8.47
CA TYR A 213 0.47 6.13 8.08
C TYR A 213 -0.27 6.91 7.02
N ILE A 214 -0.90 6.19 6.09
CA ILE A 214 -1.79 6.82 5.13
C ILE A 214 -2.99 7.45 5.87
N HIS A 215 -3.34 8.65 5.49
CA HIS A 215 -4.49 9.39 5.98
C HIS A 215 -5.45 9.69 4.84
N ARG A 216 -6.75 9.53 5.08
CA ARG A 216 -7.76 10.09 4.19
C ARG A 216 -8.00 11.54 4.58
N GLU A 217 -7.72 12.48 3.68
CA GLU A 217 -8.09 13.86 3.89
C GLU A 217 -9.60 14.06 3.71
N LEU A 218 -10.23 14.74 4.67
CA LEU A 218 -11.64 15.13 4.59
C LEU A 218 -11.84 16.12 3.45
N GLY A 219 -12.51 15.70 2.38
CA GLY A 219 -12.87 16.59 1.27
C GLY A 219 -13.90 17.65 1.70
N HIS A 220 -13.69 18.91 1.29
CA HIS A 220 -14.67 19.97 1.45
C HIS A 220 -15.71 19.89 0.31
N LYS A 221 -17.01 19.88 0.67
CA LYS A 221 -18.18 19.98 -0.22
C LYS A 221 -18.39 18.83 -1.22
N GLY A 222 -19.05 17.75 -0.78
CA GLY A 222 -19.70 16.77 -1.66
C GLY A 222 -18.81 15.73 -2.31
N GLY A 223 -17.52 15.72 -2.00
CA GLY A 223 -16.60 14.63 -2.27
C GLY A 223 -16.36 13.84 -0.99
N TYR A 224 -15.93 12.61 -1.10
CA TYR A 224 -15.66 11.67 -0.03
C TYR A 224 -15.33 12.34 1.30
N ILE A 225 -16.23 12.25 2.28
CA ILE A 225 -15.93 12.51 3.67
C ILE A 225 -15.13 11.28 4.11
N GLY A 226 -13.81 11.44 4.20
CA GLY A 226 -12.96 10.36 4.65
C GLY A 226 -13.23 10.05 6.10
N ASP A 227 -13.97 8.98 6.36
CA ASP A 227 -13.97 8.36 7.67
C ASP A 227 -12.54 7.86 7.98
N GLU A 228 -12.21 7.76 9.26
CA GLU A 228 -11.00 7.05 9.68
C GLU A 228 -10.99 5.63 9.09
N TYR A 229 -9.78 5.09 8.85
CA TYR A 229 -9.65 3.71 8.41
C TYR A 229 -10.38 2.76 9.36
N LYS A 230 -11.32 2.01 8.82
CA LYS A 230 -12.10 1.01 9.59
C LYS A 230 -11.20 -0.18 9.93
N LYS A 231 -11.08 -0.49 11.21
CA LYS A 231 -10.36 -1.69 11.65
C LYS A 231 -11.15 -2.94 11.29
N ILE A 232 -10.52 -3.85 10.58
CA ILE A 232 -11.07 -5.16 10.19
C ILE A 232 -10.12 -6.27 10.59
N THR A 233 -10.55 -7.52 10.46
CA THR A 233 -9.67 -8.68 10.59
C THR A 233 -9.00 -9.01 9.26
N LYS A 234 -7.86 -9.72 9.28
CA LYS A 234 -7.23 -10.26 8.07
C LYS A 234 -8.21 -11.13 7.27
N ALA A 235 -9.01 -11.97 7.93
CA ALA A 235 -10.01 -12.80 7.28
C ALA A 235 -11.07 -11.97 6.53
N THR A 236 -11.49 -10.85 7.13
CA THR A 236 -12.41 -9.90 6.45
C THR A 236 -11.73 -9.23 5.26
N TYR A 237 -10.46 -8.84 5.40
CA TYR A 237 -9.69 -8.28 4.28
C TYR A 237 -9.61 -9.25 3.09
N LEU A 238 -9.21 -10.52 3.34
CA LEU A 238 -9.11 -11.52 2.27
C LEU A 238 -10.47 -11.79 1.60
N LYS A 239 -11.56 -11.77 2.38
CA LYS A 239 -12.93 -11.88 1.84
C LYS A 239 -13.28 -10.68 0.95
N TYR A 240 -12.93 -9.47 1.36
CA TYR A 240 -13.18 -8.26 0.57
C TYR A 240 -12.36 -8.26 -0.72
N GLU A 241 -11.09 -8.64 -0.63
CA GLU A 241 -10.23 -8.80 -1.80
C GLU A 241 -10.84 -9.79 -2.81
N ALA A 242 -11.25 -10.98 -2.37
CA ALA A 242 -11.90 -11.96 -3.22
C ALA A 242 -13.20 -11.43 -3.85
N SER A 243 -14.07 -10.81 -3.04
CA SER A 243 -15.35 -10.24 -3.53
C SER A 243 -15.14 -9.10 -4.53
N TYR A 244 -14.15 -8.24 -4.29
CA TYR A 244 -13.78 -7.17 -5.22
C TYR A 244 -13.36 -7.72 -6.59
N HIS A 245 -12.53 -8.76 -6.58
CA HIS A 245 -12.04 -9.38 -7.82
C HIS A 245 -13.09 -10.22 -8.54
N GLU A 246 -14.08 -10.78 -7.81
CA GLU A 246 -15.17 -11.54 -8.39
C GLU A 246 -16.17 -10.65 -9.15
N ASP A 247 -16.51 -9.49 -8.58
CA ASP A 247 -17.35 -8.49 -9.23
C ASP A 247 -17.09 -7.09 -8.66
N VAL A 248 -16.29 -6.30 -9.37
CA VAL A 248 -15.95 -4.93 -8.97
C VAL A 248 -17.19 -4.06 -8.81
N ASN A 249 -18.18 -4.17 -9.70
CA ASN A 249 -19.38 -3.34 -9.67
C ASN A 249 -20.28 -3.70 -8.47
N ALA A 250 -20.49 -5.00 -8.21
CA ALA A 250 -21.23 -5.44 -7.03
C ALA A 250 -20.51 -5.04 -5.72
N PHE A 251 -19.19 -5.15 -5.67
CA PHE A 251 -18.42 -4.73 -4.51
C PHE A 251 -18.50 -3.20 -4.30
N MET A 252 -18.45 -2.42 -5.37
CA MET A 252 -18.62 -0.96 -5.28
C MET A 252 -20.02 -0.58 -4.80
N ASN A 253 -21.08 -1.27 -5.27
CA ASN A 253 -22.44 -1.08 -4.78
C ASN A 253 -22.55 -1.34 -3.26
N PHE A 254 -21.89 -2.41 -2.78
CA PHE A 254 -21.78 -2.72 -1.35
C PHE A 254 -21.06 -1.60 -0.58
N GLU A 255 -19.93 -1.10 -1.11
CA GLU A 255 -19.13 -0.05 -0.49
C GLU A 255 -19.88 1.28 -0.34
N ILE A 256 -20.62 1.70 -1.36
CA ILE A 256 -21.34 2.98 -1.36
C ILE A 256 -22.77 2.87 -0.79
N GLY A 257 -23.25 1.65 -0.54
CA GLY A 257 -24.61 1.39 -0.02
C GLY A 257 -25.73 1.70 -1.03
N SER A 258 -25.42 1.79 -2.32
CA SER A 258 -26.39 2.03 -3.38
C SER A 258 -25.95 1.42 -4.70
N GLU A 259 -26.92 1.11 -5.57
CA GLU A 259 -26.65 0.53 -6.88
C GLU A 259 -26.18 1.61 -7.88
N ILE A 260 -25.00 1.40 -8.47
CA ILE A 260 -24.47 2.22 -9.54
C ILE A 260 -25.17 1.79 -10.84
N ARG A 261 -25.63 2.76 -11.59
CA ARG A 261 -26.33 2.56 -12.86
C ARG A 261 -25.63 3.30 -13.99
N ASP A 262 -25.82 2.82 -15.22
CA ASP A 262 -25.36 3.50 -16.43
C ASP A 262 -26.20 4.78 -16.71
N THR A 263 -25.86 5.48 -17.78
CA THR A 263 -26.56 6.71 -18.21
C THR A 263 -28.00 6.47 -18.65
N GLU A 264 -28.38 5.22 -18.93
CA GLU A 264 -29.74 4.80 -19.34
C GLU A 264 -30.56 4.32 -18.13
N GLY A 265 -29.92 4.23 -16.94
CA GLY A 265 -30.54 3.79 -15.69
C GLY A 265 -30.50 2.27 -15.48
N ASN A 266 -29.74 1.52 -16.26
CA ASN A 266 -29.59 0.07 -16.10
C ASN A 266 -28.49 -0.24 -15.05
N PRO A 267 -28.61 -1.35 -14.27
CA PRO A 267 -27.52 -1.84 -13.43
C PRO A 267 -26.27 -2.13 -14.26
N LEU A 268 -25.11 -1.82 -13.68
CA LEU A 268 -23.86 -2.17 -14.35
C LEU A 268 -23.68 -3.71 -14.40
N PRO A 269 -23.15 -4.25 -15.51
CA PRO A 269 -22.91 -5.68 -15.64
C PRO A 269 -21.83 -6.17 -14.68
N VAL A 270 -21.77 -7.49 -14.46
CA VAL A 270 -20.70 -8.13 -13.73
C VAL A 270 -19.34 -7.75 -14.33
N ASN A 271 -18.44 -7.28 -13.48
CA ASN A 271 -17.10 -6.84 -13.88
C ASN A 271 -16.05 -7.64 -13.09
N LYS A 272 -15.63 -8.78 -13.66
CA LYS A 272 -14.56 -9.61 -13.09
C LYS A 272 -13.20 -8.99 -13.34
N LEU A 273 -12.40 -8.96 -12.27
CA LEU A 273 -10.99 -8.59 -12.33
C LEU A 273 -10.14 -9.82 -11.95
N PRO A 274 -9.69 -10.64 -12.92
CA PRO A 274 -8.95 -11.86 -12.62
C PRO A 274 -7.72 -11.57 -11.75
N TYR A 275 -7.48 -12.40 -10.75
CA TYR A 275 -6.30 -12.31 -9.90
C TYR A 275 -5.94 -13.65 -9.29
N ILE A 276 -4.69 -13.79 -8.88
CA ILE A 276 -4.19 -14.85 -8.04
C ILE A 276 -3.88 -14.22 -6.67
N PRO A 277 -4.45 -14.71 -5.56
CA PRO A 277 -4.17 -14.13 -4.25
C PRO A 277 -2.70 -14.33 -3.88
N LEU A 278 -2.05 -13.29 -3.40
CA LEU A 278 -0.64 -13.32 -2.98
C LEU A 278 -0.46 -14.16 -1.70
N GLU A 279 -1.44 -14.12 -0.80
CA GLU A 279 -1.55 -14.97 0.39
C GLU A 279 -2.61 -16.06 0.19
N LYS A 280 -2.35 -17.27 0.70
CA LYS A 280 -3.30 -18.41 0.64
C LYS A 280 -3.76 -18.80 2.03
#